data_5e5c410a7acf442122dd64f9f7e75cf9
#
_entry.id   5e5c410a7acf442122dd64f9f7e75cf9
#
_cell.length_a   1.000
_cell.length_b   1.000
_cell.length_c   1.000
_cell.angle_alpha   90.00
_cell.angle_beta   90.00
_cell.angle_gamma   90.00
#
_symmetry.space_group_name_H-M   'P 1'
#
loop_
_entity.id
_entity.type
_entity.pdbx_description
1 polymer ?
#
loop_
_entity_poly.entity_id
_entity_poly.type
_entity_poly.pdbx_seq_one_letter_code
_entity_poly.pdbx_strand_id
1 'polypeptide(L)'
;AYLNEEKKDNVSLALIGELDALRIPEHKYANPETQAAHCCGHHAQMAGVIGAAFALTDSKVKETLDGQVVFFAVPAEEYGEIEFKNQLTKEGKIRYGGGKCELIRIGAFDDIDLDITQKMRISA
;
A
#
# COMPACT_ATOMS: atom_id res chain seq x y z
N ALA A 1 -7.81 3.19 5.47
CA ALA A 1 -9.02 4.01 5.59
C ALA A 1 -10.18 3.28 4.94
N TYR A 2 -11.39 3.54 5.41
CA TYR A 2 -12.62 2.86 4.97
C TYR A 2 -13.62 3.87 4.39
N LEU A 3 -14.27 3.46 3.31
CA LEU A 3 -15.41 4.16 2.71
C LEU A 3 -16.62 3.21 2.72
N ASN A 4 -17.78 3.66 3.18
CA ASN A 4 -19.00 2.86 3.37
C ASN A 4 -18.80 1.65 4.30
N GLU A 5 -18.17 1.85 5.45
CA GLU A 5 -17.92 0.79 6.43
C GLU A 5 -19.23 0.10 6.91
N GLU A 6 -20.34 0.81 6.86
CA GLU A 6 -21.68 0.29 7.15
C GLU A 6 -22.16 -0.80 6.15
N LYS A 7 -21.52 -0.88 4.97
CA LYS A 7 -21.80 -1.88 3.92
C LYS A 7 -20.77 -3.01 3.85
N LYS A 8 -20.01 -3.21 4.92
CA LYS A 8 -18.93 -4.22 4.96
C LYS A 8 -19.40 -5.68 4.77
N ASP A 9 -20.67 -5.96 5.07
CA ASP A 9 -21.26 -7.28 4.91
C ASP A 9 -21.62 -7.61 3.43
N ASN A 10 -21.51 -6.63 2.54
CA ASN A 10 -21.60 -6.83 1.10
C ASN A 10 -20.19 -7.15 0.54
N VAL A 11 -19.79 -6.55 -0.56
CA VAL A 11 -18.44 -6.72 -1.13
C VAL A 11 -17.47 -5.72 -0.53
N SER A 12 -16.34 -6.18 -0.02
CA SER A 12 -15.22 -5.36 0.43
C SER A 12 -14.10 -5.35 -0.61
N LEU A 13 -13.86 -4.21 -1.22
CA LEU A 13 -12.81 -3.99 -2.22
C LEU A 13 -11.64 -3.22 -1.61
N ALA A 14 -10.44 -3.77 -1.67
CA ALA A 14 -9.22 -3.06 -1.31
C ALA A 14 -8.59 -2.33 -2.51
N LEU A 15 -8.27 -1.05 -2.34
CA LEU A 15 -7.37 -0.30 -3.23
C LEU A 15 -6.01 -0.17 -2.54
N ILE A 16 -5.00 -0.79 -3.13
CA ILE A 16 -3.68 -0.94 -2.50
C ILE A 16 -2.66 -0.05 -3.21
N GLY A 17 -1.98 0.78 -2.44
CA GLY A 17 -0.79 1.52 -2.83
C GLY A 17 0.40 1.20 -1.94
N GLU A 18 1.59 1.27 -2.49
CA GLU A 18 2.85 0.94 -1.82
C GLU A 18 3.58 2.23 -1.39
N LEU A 19 4.19 2.21 -0.20
CA LEU A 19 4.75 3.40 0.44
C LEU A 19 6.25 3.49 0.36
N ASP A 20 6.94 2.36 0.20
CA ASP A 20 8.37 2.29 0.37
C ASP A 20 9.14 2.93 -0.79
N ALA A 21 10.34 3.37 -0.47
CA ALA A 21 11.31 3.94 -1.37
C ALA A 21 12.55 3.04 -1.45
N LEU A 22 13.34 3.19 -2.50
CA LEU A 22 14.59 2.49 -2.68
C LEU A 22 15.76 3.29 -2.10
N ARG A 23 16.70 2.61 -1.47
CA ARG A 23 17.95 3.22 -1.04
C ARG A 23 18.89 3.35 -2.23
N ILE A 24 18.98 4.56 -2.77
CA ILE A 24 19.84 4.93 -3.92
C ILE A 24 20.53 6.26 -3.61
N PRO A 25 21.68 6.21 -2.94
CA PRO A 25 22.41 7.44 -2.51
C PRO A 25 22.73 8.40 -3.66
N GLU A 26 22.96 7.87 -4.87
CA GLU A 26 23.32 8.64 -6.06
C GLU A 26 22.12 9.35 -6.69
N HIS A 27 20.90 9.06 -6.26
CA HIS A 27 19.72 9.69 -6.82
C HIS A 27 19.65 11.15 -6.35
N LYS A 28 19.44 12.08 -7.27
CA LYS A 28 19.48 13.52 -7.00
C LYS A 28 18.46 14.00 -5.94
N TYR A 29 17.40 13.22 -5.72
CA TYR A 29 16.37 13.48 -4.71
C TYR A 29 16.43 12.48 -3.55
N ALA A 30 17.54 11.78 -3.37
CA ALA A 30 17.71 10.92 -2.21
C ALA A 30 17.66 11.76 -0.92
N ASN A 31 16.94 11.24 0.06
CA ASN A 31 16.94 11.85 1.38
C ASN A 31 18.36 11.78 1.97
N PRO A 32 18.93 12.87 2.47
CA PRO A 32 20.32 12.90 2.92
C PRO A 32 20.60 11.99 4.14
N GLU A 33 19.60 11.68 4.95
CA GLU A 33 19.74 10.84 6.14
C GLU A 33 19.54 9.36 5.82
N THR A 34 18.45 9.04 5.12
CA THR A 34 18.07 7.64 4.82
C THR A 34 18.65 7.13 3.52
N GLN A 35 19.13 8.02 2.65
CA GLN A 35 19.60 7.74 1.30
C GLN A 35 18.52 7.12 0.39
N ALA A 36 17.26 7.26 0.77
CA ALA A 36 16.12 6.70 0.04
C ALA A 36 15.53 7.72 -0.95
N ALA A 37 15.09 7.21 -2.10
CA ALA A 37 14.39 7.98 -3.12
C ALA A 37 13.23 7.20 -3.68
N HIS A 38 12.12 7.88 -4.00
CA HIS A 38 11.01 7.32 -4.75
C HIS A 38 11.34 7.27 -6.25
N CYS A 39 11.86 6.16 -6.72
CA CYS A 39 12.26 5.96 -8.12
C CYS A 39 11.68 4.68 -8.75
N CYS A 40 10.86 3.91 -8.03
CA CYS A 40 10.17 2.74 -8.55
C CYS A 40 8.73 3.04 -9.03
N GLY A 41 8.14 4.17 -8.64
CA GLY A 41 6.79 4.57 -9.04
C GLY A 41 5.74 4.52 -7.93
N HIS A 42 6.07 4.09 -6.71
CA HIS A 42 5.14 4.01 -5.59
C HIS A 42 4.49 5.36 -5.26
N HIS A 43 5.21 6.47 -5.39
CA HIS A 43 4.67 7.83 -5.22
C HIS A 43 3.54 8.14 -6.21
N ALA A 44 3.66 7.70 -7.47
CA ALA A 44 2.62 7.89 -8.47
C ALA A 44 1.44 6.93 -8.23
N GLN A 45 1.72 5.71 -7.79
CA GLN A 45 0.70 4.74 -7.38
C GLN A 45 -0.12 5.29 -6.20
N MET A 46 0.54 5.81 -5.17
CA MET A 46 -0.14 6.44 -4.03
C MET A 46 -0.95 7.67 -4.43
N ALA A 47 -0.45 8.49 -5.36
CA ALA A 47 -1.21 9.61 -5.91
C ALA A 47 -2.50 9.12 -6.62
N GLY A 48 -2.43 8.00 -7.34
CA GLY A 48 -3.60 7.34 -7.94
C GLY A 48 -4.61 6.86 -6.91
N VAL A 49 -4.15 6.20 -5.83
CA VAL A 49 -5.01 5.76 -4.72
C VAL A 49 -5.70 6.95 -4.03
N ILE A 50 -4.96 8.04 -3.80
CA ILE A 50 -5.52 9.27 -3.23
C ILE A 50 -6.54 9.90 -4.18
N GLY A 51 -6.24 9.97 -5.48
CA GLY A 51 -7.17 10.46 -6.50
C GLY A 51 -8.46 9.64 -6.56
N ALA A 52 -8.35 8.31 -6.50
CA ALA A 52 -9.50 7.42 -6.41
C ALA A 52 -10.31 7.66 -5.12
N ALA A 53 -9.64 7.86 -3.98
CA ALA A 53 -10.32 8.18 -2.74
C ALA A 53 -11.14 9.46 -2.84
N PHE A 54 -10.59 10.54 -3.42
CA PHE A 54 -11.33 11.77 -3.67
C PHE A 54 -12.55 11.55 -4.59
N ALA A 55 -12.37 10.82 -5.70
CA ALA A 55 -13.45 10.56 -6.62
C ALA A 55 -14.58 9.73 -6.00
N LEU A 56 -14.22 8.68 -5.24
CA LEU A 56 -15.18 7.78 -4.60
C LEU A 56 -15.90 8.41 -3.38
N THR A 57 -15.33 9.45 -2.78
CA THR A 57 -15.97 10.20 -1.68
C THR A 57 -16.95 11.27 -2.15
N ASP A 58 -17.00 11.56 -3.44
CA ASP A 58 -18.09 12.39 -4.00
C ASP A 58 -19.44 11.77 -3.64
N SER A 59 -20.36 12.57 -3.11
CA SER A 59 -21.65 12.08 -2.57
C SER A 59 -22.46 11.29 -3.61
N LYS A 60 -22.46 11.75 -4.87
CA LYS A 60 -23.20 11.10 -5.95
C LYS A 60 -22.62 9.74 -6.33
N VAL A 61 -21.27 9.59 -6.22
CA VAL A 61 -20.60 8.32 -6.47
C VAL A 61 -20.76 7.40 -5.27
N LYS A 62 -20.49 7.92 -4.07
CA LYS A 62 -20.57 7.15 -2.82
C LYS A 62 -21.92 6.47 -2.64
N GLU A 63 -23.04 7.18 -2.92
CA GLU A 63 -24.38 6.66 -2.78
C GLU A 63 -24.70 5.50 -3.75
N THR A 64 -24.00 5.40 -4.88
CA THR A 64 -24.17 4.31 -5.86
C THR A 64 -23.40 3.06 -5.53
N LEU A 65 -22.45 3.12 -4.62
CA LEU A 65 -21.63 1.97 -4.23
C LEU A 65 -22.44 1.03 -3.32
N ASP A 66 -22.53 -0.22 -3.71
CA ASP A 66 -23.16 -1.27 -2.91
C ASP A 66 -22.11 -2.21 -2.29
N GLY A 67 -21.20 -1.61 -1.53
CA GLY A 67 -20.10 -2.31 -0.87
C GLY A 67 -19.18 -1.33 -0.16
N GLN A 68 -18.17 -1.90 0.50
CA GLN A 68 -17.11 -1.16 1.18
C GLN A 68 -15.89 -1.00 0.26
N VAL A 69 -15.23 0.15 0.32
CA VAL A 69 -13.91 0.33 -0.27
C VAL A 69 -12.89 0.61 0.83
N VAL A 70 -11.82 -0.16 0.86
CA VAL A 70 -10.73 -0.04 1.84
C VAL A 70 -9.46 0.43 1.14
N PHE A 71 -8.89 1.53 1.62
CA PHE A 71 -7.64 2.07 1.11
C PHE A 71 -6.48 1.59 1.96
N PHE A 72 -5.59 0.80 1.37
CA PHE A 72 -4.38 0.30 2.01
C PHE A 72 -3.16 1.05 1.52
N ALA A 73 -2.35 1.52 2.44
CA ALA A 73 -1.00 2.03 2.19
C ALA A 73 -0.01 1.02 2.77
N VAL A 74 0.62 0.24 1.91
CA VAL A 74 1.41 -0.94 2.28
C VAL A 74 2.90 -0.61 2.29
N PRO A 75 3.62 -0.88 3.39
CA PRO A 75 5.08 -0.73 3.43
C PRO A 75 5.79 -1.95 2.83
N ALA A 76 7.10 -1.79 2.53
CA ALA A 76 8.04 -2.90 2.30
C ALA A 76 7.67 -3.85 1.15
N GLU A 77 7.23 -3.32 -0.01
CA GLU A 77 7.03 -4.10 -1.23
C GLU A 77 8.37 -4.49 -1.87
N GLU A 78 9.27 -3.52 -1.91
CA GLU A 78 10.61 -3.67 -2.45
C GLU A 78 11.46 -4.49 -1.49
N TYR A 79 11.65 -5.64 -1.53
CA TYR A 79 12.35 -6.54 -0.59
C TYR A 79 13.80 -6.10 -0.23
N GLY A 80 14.01 -4.78 -0.08
CA GLY A 80 15.26 -4.16 0.33
C GLY A 80 15.55 -4.29 1.84
N GLU A 81 16.73 -3.80 2.27
CA GLU A 81 17.18 -3.75 3.67
C GLU A 81 17.03 -5.10 4.41
N ILE A 82 17.48 -6.19 3.77
CA ILE A 82 17.29 -7.57 4.22
C ILE A 82 17.86 -7.79 5.62
N GLU A 83 19.03 -7.22 5.93
CA GLU A 83 19.67 -7.36 7.23
C GLU A 83 18.81 -6.76 8.34
N PHE A 84 18.26 -5.56 8.12
CA PHE A 84 17.34 -4.90 9.05
C PHE A 84 16.06 -5.73 9.25
N LYS A 85 15.47 -6.23 8.17
CA LYS A 85 14.27 -7.09 8.24
C LYS A 85 14.55 -8.40 8.98
N ASN A 86 15.71 -9.00 8.77
CA ASN A 86 16.14 -10.20 9.51
C ASN A 86 16.31 -9.92 11.00
N GLN A 87 16.81 -8.73 11.35
CA GLN A 87 16.89 -8.33 12.76
C GLN A 87 15.49 -8.21 13.37
N LEU A 88 14.55 -7.52 12.70
CA LEU A 88 13.16 -7.42 13.17
C LEU A 88 12.50 -8.79 13.34
N THR A 89 12.81 -9.73 12.45
CA THR A 89 12.35 -11.13 12.57
C THR A 89 12.92 -11.84 13.80
N LYS A 90 14.22 -11.67 14.05
CA LYS A 90 14.88 -12.23 15.26
C LYS A 90 14.32 -11.63 16.55
N GLU A 91 13.95 -10.35 16.51
CA GLU A 91 13.31 -9.65 17.63
C GLU A 91 11.83 -10.00 17.80
N GLY A 92 11.26 -10.82 16.93
CA GLY A 92 9.85 -11.20 16.96
C GLY A 92 8.87 -10.11 16.56
N LYS A 93 9.35 -9.01 15.98
CA LYS A 93 8.51 -7.86 15.56
C LYS A 93 7.76 -8.13 14.26
N ILE A 94 8.37 -8.87 13.35
CA ILE A 94 7.77 -9.33 12.10
C ILE A 94 8.10 -10.81 11.88
N ARG A 95 7.31 -11.47 11.02
CA ARG A 95 7.62 -12.83 10.55
C ARG A 95 8.06 -12.82 9.09
N TYR A 96 7.49 -11.94 8.28
CA TYR A 96 7.80 -11.82 6.86
C TYR A 96 8.39 -10.45 6.54
N GLY A 97 9.42 -10.43 5.69
CA GLY A 97 10.08 -9.19 5.27
C GLY A 97 9.30 -8.39 4.22
N GLY A 98 8.27 -8.97 3.61
CA GLY A 98 7.37 -8.28 2.67
C GLY A 98 6.11 -7.78 3.36
N GLY A 99 5.75 -6.52 3.12
CA GLY A 99 4.65 -5.86 3.82
C GLY A 99 3.29 -6.54 3.61
N LYS A 100 2.94 -6.92 2.38
CA LYS A 100 1.68 -7.62 2.10
C LYS A 100 1.61 -8.96 2.83
N CYS A 101 2.70 -9.74 2.82
CA CYS A 101 2.77 -11.02 3.52
C CYS A 101 2.60 -10.86 5.04
N GLU A 102 3.18 -9.81 5.61
CA GLU A 102 3.04 -9.53 7.04
C GLU A 102 1.62 -9.05 7.37
N LEU A 103 1.01 -8.23 6.53
CA LEU A 103 -0.37 -7.79 6.69
C LEU A 103 -1.36 -8.96 6.61
N ILE A 104 -1.16 -9.90 5.68
CA ILE A 104 -1.94 -11.14 5.61
C ILE A 104 -1.79 -11.93 6.91
N ARG A 105 -0.56 -12.10 7.40
CA ARG A 105 -0.30 -12.84 8.64
C ARG A 105 -1.03 -12.29 9.86
N ILE A 106 -1.16 -10.96 9.95
CA ILE A 106 -1.85 -10.30 11.08
C ILE A 106 -3.35 -10.12 10.86
N GLY A 107 -3.91 -10.68 9.77
CA GLY A 107 -5.35 -10.63 9.47
C GLY A 107 -5.84 -9.32 8.88
N ALA A 108 -4.95 -8.45 8.39
CA ALA A 108 -5.34 -7.15 7.85
C ALA A 108 -6.20 -7.22 6.57
N PHE A 109 -6.24 -8.39 5.93
CA PHE A 109 -7.02 -8.66 4.72
C PHE A 109 -8.17 -9.66 4.94
N ASP A 110 -8.44 -10.09 6.17
CA ASP A 110 -9.43 -11.14 6.45
C ASP A 110 -10.86 -10.73 6.05
N ASP A 111 -11.16 -9.43 6.06
CA ASP A 111 -12.46 -8.88 5.68
C ASP A 111 -12.46 -8.29 4.25
N ILE A 112 -11.51 -8.69 3.38
CA ILE A 112 -11.37 -8.20 2.01
C ILE A 112 -11.71 -9.31 1.02
N ASP A 113 -12.71 -9.09 0.17
CA ASP A 113 -13.11 -10.04 -0.87
C ASP A 113 -12.29 -9.89 -2.16
N LEU A 114 -11.93 -8.66 -2.52
CA LEU A 114 -11.23 -8.32 -3.76
C LEU A 114 -10.16 -7.26 -3.51
N ASP A 115 -9.06 -7.30 -4.26
CA ASP A 115 -8.07 -6.24 -4.25
C ASP A 115 -7.67 -5.75 -5.65
N ILE A 116 -7.31 -4.48 -5.73
CA ILE A 116 -6.71 -3.85 -6.91
C ILE A 116 -5.40 -3.21 -6.48
N THR A 117 -4.31 -3.72 -7.04
CA THR A 117 -2.98 -3.13 -6.92
C THR A 117 -2.54 -2.62 -8.29
N GLN A 118 -2.34 -1.32 -8.43
CA GLN A 118 -1.88 -0.74 -9.69
C GLN A 118 -0.35 -0.82 -9.77
N LYS A 119 0.17 -1.60 -10.71
CA LYS A 119 1.59 -1.60 -11.03
C LYS A 119 1.84 -0.71 -12.25
N MET A 120 2.56 0.40 -12.07
CA MET A 120 2.98 1.22 -13.20
C MET A 120 4.08 0.50 -13.97
N ARG A 121 3.84 0.23 -15.27
CA ARG A 121 4.91 -0.12 -16.21
C ARG A 121 5.42 1.18 -16.83
N ILE A 122 6.65 1.53 -16.56
CA ILE A 122 7.37 2.52 -17.34
C ILE A 122 7.98 1.73 -18.50
N SER A 123 7.39 1.84 -19.70
CA SER A 123 8.05 1.38 -20.92
C SER A 123 9.14 2.38 -21.25
N ALA A 124 10.38 1.88 -21.31
CA ALA A 124 11.51 2.65 -21.82
C ALA A 124 11.37 2.86 -23.34
#